data_db72dcecd18bb58fba62fec8da24aef1
#
_entry.id   db72dcecd18bb58fba62fec8da24aef1
#
_cell.length_a   1.000
_cell.length_b   1.000
_cell.length_c   1.000
_cell.angle_alpha   90.00
_cell.angle_beta   90.00
_cell.angle_gamma   90.00
#
_symmetry.space_group_name_H-M   'P 1'
#
loop_
_entity.id
_entity.type
_entity.pdbx_description
1 polymer ?
#
loop_
_entity_poly.entity_id
_entity_poly.type
_entity_poly.pdbx_seq_one_letter_code
_entity_poly.pdbx_strand_id
1 'polypeptide(L)'
;IGRNVHLSGGVGIGGVLEPLQASPTIIEDHCFIGARSEVVEGVIVEQGAVLSMGVYVGQSTRIYDRERDEVSYGRIPAGAVVVPGTLPAANGKYGLACAVIVKRVDAQTRAKVGINELLRSTD
;
A
#
# COMPACT_ATOMS: atom_id res chain seq x y z
N ILE A 1 11.70 8.12 4.55
CA ILE A 1 10.75 8.68 3.58
C ILE A 1 11.54 9.37 2.49
N GLY A 2 11.24 9.05 1.25
CA GLY A 2 11.91 9.58 0.07
C GLY A 2 11.46 11.00 -0.30
N ARG A 3 11.79 11.39 -1.53
CA ARG A 3 11.48 12.72 -2.07
C ARG A 3 10.05 12.79 -2.59
N ASN A 4 9.45 13.97 -2.45
CA ASN A 4 8.15 14.28 -3.02
C ASN A 4 7.06 13.28 -2.62
N VAL A 5 7.13 12.79 -1.40
CA VAL A 5 6.14 11.90 -0.82
C VAL A 5 5.02 12.75 -0.22
N HIS A 6 3.78 12.42 -0.57
CA HIS A 6 2.62 13.02 0.05
C HIS A 6 2.07 12.10 1.14
N LEU A 7 2.03 12.60 2.35
CA LEU A 7 1.39 11.91 3.48
C LEU A 7 0.13 12.68 3.84
N SER A 8 -1.01 12.07 3.64
CA SER A 8 -2.30 12.67 3.96
C SER A 8 -2.57 12.67 5.46
N GLY A 9 -3.64 13.30 5.89
CA GLY A 9 -3.97 13.42 7.31
C GLY A 9 -4.12 12.09 8.02
N GLY A 10 -3.49 11.97 9.19
CA GLY A 10 -3.61 10.78 10.02
C GLY A 10 -2.83 9.57 9.56
N VAL A 11 -1.91 9.70 8.61
CA VAL A 11 -1.05 8.61 8.19
C VAL A 11 -0.12 8.21 9.32
N GLY A 12 -0.05 6.92 9.63
CA GLY A 12 0.89 6.35 10.57
C GLY A 12 2.01 5.60 9.86
N ILE A 13 3.24 5.86 10.29
CA ILE A 13 4.41 5.13 9.82
C ILE A 13 5.18 4.70 11.05
N GLY A 14 5.39 3.40 11.20
CA GLY A 14 6.03 2.91 12.41
C GLY A 14 6.81 1.64 12.22
N GLY A 15 7.67 1.35 13.21
CA GLY A 15 8.39 0.10 13.31
C GLY A 15 7.69 -0.87 14.25
N VAL A 16 8.40 -1.93 14.62
CA VAL A 16 7.98 -2.90 15.63
C VAL A 16 8.93 -2.82 16.81
N LEU A 17 8.37 -2.66 18.01
CA LEU A 17 9.15 -2.57 19.24
C LEU A 17 9.08 -3.83 20.10
N GLU A 18 8.10 -4.71 19.87
CA GLU A 18 7.93 -5.94 20.66
C GLU A 18 7.62 -7.14 19.76
N PRO A 19 8.64 -7.88 19.32
CA PRO A 19 10.08 -7.63 19.48
C PRO A 19 10.59 -6.51 18.58
N LEU A 20 11.70 -5.91 18.95
CA LEU A 20 12.34 -4.90 18.13
C LEU A 20 12.72 -5.48 16.77
N GLN A 21 12.26 -4.84 15.71
CA GLN A 21 12.55 -5.26 14.35
C GLN A 21 13.66 -4.39 13.76
N ALA A 22 14.67 -5.03 13.16
CA ALA A 22 15.82 -4.32 12.62
C ALA A 22 15.53 -3.62 11.28
N SER A 23 14.54 -4.11 10.53
CA SER A 23 14.22 -3.58 9.21
C SER A 23 13.39 -2.29 9.30
N PRO A 24 13.87 -1.19 8.71
CA PRO A 24 13.09 0.05 8.73
C PRO A 24 11.91 -0.02 7.77
N THR A 25 10.84 0.67 8.13
CA THR A 25 9.76 0.96 7.18
C THR A 25 10.24 2.02 6.22
N ILE A 26 10.09 1.78 4.91
CA ILE A 26 10.60 2.67 3.87
C ILE A 26 9.48 3.05 2.93
N ILE A 27 9.33 4.34 2.70
CA ILE A 27 8.47 4.88 1.65
C ILE A 27 9.37 5.59 0.67
N GLU A 28 9.45 5.07 -0.55
CA GLU A 28 10.34 5.59 -1.58
C GLU A 28 9.76 6.83 -2.25
N ASP A 29 10.51 7.38 -3.21
CA ASP A 29 10.19 8.66 -3.84
C ASP A 29 8.84 8.68 -4.52
N HIS A 30 8.20 9.83 -4.53
CA HIS A 30 6.99 10.12 -5.29
C HIS A 30 5.76 9.29 -4.91
N CYS A 31 5.74 8.69 -3.73
CA CYS A 31 4.58 7.97 -3.24
C CYS A 31 3.48 8.93 -2.77
N PHE A 32 2.24 8.48 -2.91
CA PHE A 32 1.08 9.13 -2.29
C PHE A 32 0.47 8.17 -1.29
N ILE A 33 0.38 8.59 -0.03
CA ILE A 33 -0.19 7.77 1.04
C ILE A 33 -1.48 8.45 1.50
N GLY A 34 -2.59 7.81 1.24
CA GLY A 34 -3.91 8.33 1.55
C GLY A 34 -4.19 8.44 3.04
N ALA A 35 -5.18 9.27 3.39
CA ALA A 35 -5.51 9.59 4.76
C ALA A 35 -5.74 8.34 5.61
N ARG A 36 -5.21 8.36 6.83
CA ARG A 36 -5.37 7.32 7.84
C ARG A 36 -4.83 5.94 7.44
N SER A 37 -3.99 5.88 6.42
CA SER A 37 -3.27 4.66 6.10
C SER A 37 -2.17 4.41 7.13
N GLU A 38 -1.83 3.13 7.33
CA GLU A 38 -0.76 2.73 8.23
C GLU A 38 0.24 1.86 7.47
N VAL A 39 1.51 2.25 7.49
CA VAL A 39 2.60 1.48 6.89
C VAL A 39 3.59 1.19 7.99
N VAL A 40 3.69 -0.07 8.36
CA VAL A 40 4.42 -0.45 9.57
C VAL A 40 5.25 -1.71 9.36
N GLU A 41 6.02 -2.09 10.37
CA GLU A 41 6.71 -3.38 10.46
C GLU A 41 7.75 -3.62 9.35
N GLY A 42 8.41 -2.57 8.90
CA GLY A 42 9.46 -2.73 7.89
C GLY A 42 8.95 -2.94 6.46
N VAL A 43 7.68 -2.66 6.21
CA VAL A 43 7.13 -2.70 4.85
C VAL A 43 7.81 -1.65 4.00
N ILE A 44 8.12 -2.02 2.76
CA ILE A 44 8.70 -1.12 1.76
C ILE A 44 7.63 -0.76 0.75
N VAL A 45 7.37 0.54 0.60
CA VAL A 45 6.49 1.07 -0.44
C VAL A 45 7.38 1.64 -1.52
N GLU A 46 7.40 1.00 -2.68
CA GLU A 46 8.31 1.39 -3.76
C GLU A 46 7.83 2.65 -4.49
N GLN A 47 8.75 3.26 -5.22
CA GLN A 47 8.56 4.58 -5.80
C GLN A 47 7.28 4.69 -6.63
N GLY A 48 6.63 5.82 -6.53
CA GLY A 48 5.45 6.14 -7.32
C GLY A 48 4.19 5.40 -6.94
N ALA A 49 4.21 4.58 -5.90
CA ALA A 49 3.02 3.88 -5.45
C ALA A 49 1.98 4.85 -4.88
N VAL A 50 0.72 4.49 -5.04
CA VAL A 50 -0.41 5.28 -4.57
C VAL A 50 -1.26 4.40 -3.66
N LEU A 51 -1.34 4.75 -2.39
CA LEU A 51 -2.24 4.11 -1.44
C LEU A 51 -3.47 5.00 -1.25
N SER A 52 -4.65 4.45 -1.44
CA SER A 52 -5.88 5.18 -1.12
C SER A 52 -6.02 5.34 0.40
N MET A 53 -7.04 6.03 0.84
CA MET A 53 -7.28 6.20 2.28
C MET A 53 -7.56 4.86 2.95
N GLY A 54 -7.12 4.71 4.20
CA GLY A 54 -7.45 3.56 5.02
C GLY A 54 -6.77 2.25 4.62
N VAL A 55 -5.62 2.32 3.97
CA VAL A 55 -4.83 1.11 3.66
C VAL A 55 -3.91 0.81 4.82
N TYR A 56 -4.08 -0.35 5.44
CA TYR A 56 -3.25 -0.81 6.56
C TYR A 56 -2.35 -1.92 6.06
N VAL A 57 -1.03 -1.73 6.14
CA VAL A 57 -0.10 -2.73 5.67
C VAL A 57 1.06 -2.93 6.64
N GLY A 58 1.14 -4.13 7.16
CA GLY A 58 2.24 -4.65 7.96
C GLY A 58 2.77 -5.94 7.34
N GLN A 59 3.69 -6.61 8.02
CA GLN A 59 4.33 -7.83 7.47
C GLN A 59 3.36 -8.99 7.30
N SER A 60 2.28 -9.04 8.08
CA SER A 60 1.29 -10.12 8.00
C SER A 60 0.10 -9.77 7.11
N THR A 61 0.06 -8.57 6.57
CA THR A 61 -1.04 -8.14 5.69
C THR A 61 -0.85 -8.72 4.31
N ARG A 62 -1.85 -9.45 3.83
CA ARG A 62 -1.82 -9.96 2.46
C ARG A 62 -1.93 -8.80 1.49
N ILE A 63 -1.04 -8.78 0.50
CA ILE A 63 -1.06 -7.82 -0.60
C ILE A 63 -1.49 -8.60 -1.83
N TYR A 64 -2.73 -8.37 -2.25
CA TYR A 64 -3.32 -9.11 -3.36
C TYR A 64 -3.20 -8.31 -4.64
N ASP A 65 -2.48 -8.87 -5.62
CA ASP A 65 -2.38 -8.30 -6.97
C ASP A 65 -3.47 -8.93 -7.83
N ARG A 66 -4.52 -8.19 -8.10
CA ARG A 66 -5.67 -8.73 -8.83
C ARG A 66 -5.37 -9.02 -10.31
N GLU A 67 -4.40 -8.33 -10.89
CA GLU A 67 -4.02 -8.57 -12.29
C GLU A 67 -3.28 -9.90 -12.47
N ARG A 68 -2.53 -10.31 -11.44
CA ARG A 68 -1.72 -11.54 -11.47
C ARG A 68 -2.33 -12.66 -10.64
N ASP A 69 -3.37 -12.35 -9.88
CA ASP A 69 -3.98 -13.29 -8.92
C ASP A 69 -2.93 -13.88 -7.98
N GLU A 70 -2.10 -13.02 -7.40
CA GLU A 70 -1.01 -13.40 -6.51
C GLU A 70 -1.09 -12.66 -5.19
N VAL A 71 -0.69 -13.33 -4.11
CA VAL A 71 -0.56 -12.74 -2.79
C VAL A 71 0.92 -12.62 -2.44
N SER A 72 1.30 -11.45 -1.94
CA SER A 72 2.65 -11.20 -1.47
C SER A 72 2.60 -10.48 -0.12
N TYR A 73 3.78 -10.26 0.48
CA TYR A 73 3.91 -9.64 1.78
C TYR A 73 5.10 -8.70 1.80
N GLY A 74 5.02 -7.67 2.63
CA GLY A 74 6.16 -6.86 2.99
C GLY A 74 6.59 -5.80 2.00
N ARG A 75 6.03 -5.78 0.80
CA ARG A 75 6.44 -4.83 -0.23
C ARG A 75 5.31 -4.45 -1.16
N ILE A 76 5.09 -3.15 -1.31
CA ILE A 76 4.18 -2.59 -2.31
C ILE A 76 5.03 -2.23 -3.54
N PRO A 77 4.80 -2.84 -4.70
CA PRO A 77 5.66 -2.62 -5.86
C PRO A 77 5.52 -1.21 -6.45
N ALA A 78 6.55 -0.80 -7.18
CA ALA A 78 6.59 0.52 -7.81
C ALA A 78 5.37 0.75 -8.70
N GLY A 79 4.81 1.95 -8.59
CA GLY A 79 3.66 2.36 -9.40
C GLY A 79 2.34 1.67 -9.08
N ALA A 80 2.29 0.83 -8.05
CA ALA A 80 1.05 0.14 -7.68
C ALA A 80 0.03 1.14 -7.14
N VAL A 81 -1.21 0.99 -7.57
CA VAL A 81 -2.36 1.70 -7.00
C VAL A 81 -3.08 0.71 -6.10
N VAL A 82 -3.14 1.05 -4.82
CA VAL A 82 -3.56 0.12 -3.76
C VAL A 82 -4.77 0.66 -3.03
N VAL A 83 -5.74 -0.20 -2.83
CA VAL A 83 -6.96 0.12 -2.07
C VAL A 83 -7.16 -0.90 -0.95
N PRO A 84 -7.91 -0.56 0.09
CA PRO A 84 -8.28 -1.54 1.11
C PRO A 84 -9.27 -2.54 0.55
N GLY A 85 -9.18 -3.77 1.00
CA GLY A 85 -10.09 -4.82 0.61
C GLY A 85 -10.12 -5.94 1.63
N THR A 86 -10.72 -7.05 1.27
CA THR A 86 -10.77 -8.24 2.12
C THR A 86 -10.50 -9.49 1.29
N LEU A 87 -9.89 -10.46 1.94
CA LEU A 87 -9.74 -11.80 1.40
C LEU A 87 -10.37 -12.78 2.39
N PRO A 88 -10.97 -13.87 1.92
CA PRO A 88 -11.58 -14.82 2.82
C PRO A 88 -10.54 -15.48 3.74
N ALA A 89 -10.96 -15.76 4.96
CA ALA A 89 -10.20 -16.61 5.87
C ALA A 89 -10.14 -18.05 5.32
N ALA A 90 -9.21 -18.84 5.84
CA ALA A 90 -8.99 -20.21 5.35
C ALA A 90 -10.25 -21.06 5.42
N ASN A 91 -11.10 -20.87 6.43
CA ASN A 91 -12.35 -21.63 6.56
C ASN A 91 -13.54 -21.01 5.78
N GLY A 92 -13.35 -19.85 5.12
CA GLY A 92 -14.37 -19.18 4.34
C GLY A 92 -15.51 -18.53 5.14
N LYS A 93 -15.42 -18.51 6.48
CA LYS A 93 -16.53 -18.03 7.32
C LYS A 93 -16.48 -16.52 7.58
N TYR A 94 -15.38 -15.88 7.31
CA TYR A 94 -15.21 -14.42 7.49
C TYR A 94 -14.14 -13.90 6.55
N GLY A 95 -14.07 -12.58 6.43
CA GLY A 95 -13.03 -11.92 5.64
C GLY A 95 -11.96 -11.31 6.53
N LEU A 96 -10.76 -11.23 5.99
CA LEU A 96 -9.65 -10.55 6.64
C LEU A 96 -9.25 -9.34 5.80
N ALA A 97 -8.98 -8.22 6.45
CA ALA A 97 -8.53 -7.02 5.77
C ALA A 97 -7.23 -7.29 5.00
N CYS A 98 -7.11 -6.76 3.82
CA CYS A 98 -5.92 -6.86 3.00
C CYS A 98 -5.71 -5.58 2.20
N ALA A 99 -4.55 -5.49 1.54
CA ALA A 99 -4.26 -4.43 0.58
C ALA A 99 -4.40 -5.01 -0.82
N VAL A 100 -5.15 -4.33 -1.69
CA VAL A 100 -5.40 -4.81 -3.05
C VAL A 100 -4.72 -3.91 -4.05
N ILE A 101 -3.83 -4.48 -4.87
CA ILE A 101 -3.25 -3.78 -6.01
C ILE A 101 -4.26 -3.87 -7.14
N VAL A 102 -4.87 -2.76 -7.50
CA VAL A 102 -5.90 -2.72 -8.53
C VAL A 102 -5.34 -2.43 -9.92
N LYS A 103 -4.20 -1.76 -9.99
CA LYS A 103 -3.48 -1.48 -11.24
C LYS A 103 -2.08 -0.99 -10.93
N ARG A 104 -1.28 -0.86 -11.98
CA ARG A 104 0.05 -0.25 -11.89
C ARG A 104 0.14 0.84 -12.94
N VAL A 105 0.82 1.92 -12.59
CA VAL A 105 1.05 3.03 -13.51
C VAL A 105 2.55 3.33 -13.57
N ASP A 106 3.02 3.76 -14.74
CA ASP A 106 4.41 4.18 -14.90
C ASP A 106 4.59 5.64 -14.45
N ALA A 107 5.84 6.08 -14.38
CA ALA A 107 6.17 7.43 -13.92
C ALA A 107 5.57 8.51 -14.83
N GLN A 108 5.49 8.27 -16.12
CA GLN A 108 4.92 9.24 -17.07
C GLN A 108 3.41 9.38 -16.87
N THR A 109 2.71 8.28 -16.74
CA THR A 109 1.27 8.28 -16.47
C THR A 109 0.99 8.94 -15.12
N ARG A 110 1.78 8.60 -14.11
CA ARG A 110 1.65 9.15 -12.76
C ARG A 110 1.81 10.68 -12.75
N ALA A 111 2.72 11.21 -13.58
CA ALA A 111 2.94 12.65 -13.68
C ALA A 111 1.81 13.39 -14.41
N LYS A 112 1.11 12.72 -15.31
CA LYS A 112 0.04 13.33 -16.14
C LYS A 112 -1.34 13.20 -15.54
N VAL A 113 -1.60 12.15 -14.76
CA VAL A 113 -2.92 11.81 -14.25
C VAL A 113 -2.99 12.18 -12.78
N GLY A 114 -4.04 12.88 -12.39
CA GLY A 114 -4.26 13.25 -11.00
C GLY A 114 -4.54 12.04 -10.13
N ILE A 115 -4.19 12.17 -8.84
CA ILE A 115 -4.41 11.09 -7.86
C ILE A 115 -5.88 10.69 -7.81
N ASN A 116 -6.81 11.65 -7.87
CA ASN A 116 -8.24 11.36 -7.84
C ASN A 116 -8.67 10.49 -9.01
N GLU A 117 -8.10 10.71 -10.20
CA GLU A 117 -8.41 9.89 -11.37
C GLU A 117 -7.90 8.47 -11.22
N LEU A 118 -6.71 8.31 -10.65
CA LEU A 118 -6.15 6.98 -10.39
C LEU A 118 -7.00 6.17 -9.42
N LEU A 119 -7.65 6.84 -8.46
CA LEU A 119 -8.43 6.19 -7.42
C LEU A 119 -9.93 6.03 -7.76
N ARG A 120 -10.41 6.63 -8.86
CA ARG A 120 -11.84 6.57 -9.22
C ARG A 120 -12.26 5.26 -9.85
N SER A 121 -11.42 4.66 -10.67
CA SER A 121 -11.77 3.47 -11.45
C SER A 121 -11.01 2.26 -10.92
N THR A 122 -11.43 1.78 -9.76
CA THR A 122 -10.76 0.66 -9.10
C THR A 122 -11.46 -0.69 -9.31
N ASP A 123 -12.60 -0.72 -9.96
CA ASP A 123 -13.33 -1.96 -10.24
C ASP A 123 -12.67 -2.82 -11.34
#